data_cdf486928d4cbdc4c4c0e3d72e18789b
#
_entry.id   cdf486928d4cbdc4c4c0e3d72e18789b
#
_cell.length_a   1.000
_cell.length_b   1.000
_cell.length_c   1.000
_cell.angle_alpha   90.00
_cell.angle_beta   90.00
_cell.angle_gamma   90.00
#
_symmetry.space_group_name_H-M   'P 1'
#
loop_
_entity.id
_entity.type
_entity.pdbx_description
1 polymer ?
#
loop_
_entity_poly.entity_id
_entity_poly.type
_entity_poly.pdbx_seq_one_letter_code
_entity_poly.pdbx_strand_id
1 'polypeptide(L)'
;MMRSLYAGVSGMQNHQTRLDVIGNNVSNVNTTGFKRGRVNFQDMISQQLSGAAKPTTEVGGVNPKEVGLGMMIASIDTIFTQGNLQSTGVATDVAIQGNGFFVLKNGEQSFYSRAGAFGLDNEGTLVNPANGFRVQGWMAQEMDGEMVLNTASNAQDLIIPVGTKDPAKATENVNFACNLNKNTPEILEGASPADIAKGTWATEFKVYDSFGNDHNLTVSFTRVVGNPNQWEGRVIVDPENAEETQTRVGLGTTDGVEDFFLVNFDNTGTLLSVTDSAGNNTNPEGEILLQTSFTVMDSNPDADGNPTRQTLNINLGTIGSQKNTITQSASQSSTKAFYQDGYTMGYLDNFKIDSSGIITGVYSNGTNRTIGQIALATFTNQGGLEKVGDNNFVESNNSGLANIGTSGIAGKGSLLAGALEMSN
;
A
#
# COMPACT_ATOMS: atom_id res chain seq x y z
N MET A 1 6.62 -71.65 2.70
CA MET A 1 6.24 -71.01 4.00
C MET A 1 7.12 -69.81 4.35
N MET A 2 8.44 -69.85 4.16
CA MET A 2 9.33 -68.70 4.45
C MET A 2 8.96 -67.43 3.68
N ARG A 3 8.61 -67.52 2.37
CA ARG A 3 8.27 -66.39 1.52
C ARG A 3 7.00 -65.63 1.99
N SER A 4 5.96 -66.35 2.38
CA SER A 4 4.72 -65.78 2.89
C SER A 4 4.92 -65.07 4.25
N LEU A 5 5.84 -65.58 5.04
CA LEU A 5 6.23 -64.96 6.31
C LEU A 5 6.95 -63.62 6.05
N TYR A 6 7.90 -63.58 5.12
CA TYR A 6 8.62 -62.32 4.76
C TYR A 6 7.69 -61.31 4.11
N ALA A 7 6.76 -61.75 3.26
CA ALA A 7 5.74 -60.85 2.69
C ALA A 7 4.84 -60.23 3.78
N GLY A 8 4.47 -61.03 4.79
CA GLY A 8 3.71 -60.53 5.95
C GLY A 8 4.51 -59.55 6.82
N VAL A 9 5.80 -59.85 7.06
CA VAL A 9 6.69 -58.97 7.83
C VAL A 9 6.88 -57.64 7.12
N SER A 10 7.14 -57.63 5.80
CA SER A 10 7.25 -56.39 5.02
C SER A 10 5.95 -55.53 5.09
N GLY A 11 4.80 -56.21 5.03
CA GLY A 11 3.49 -55.55 5.21
C GLY A 11 3.36 -54.88 6.58
N MET A 12 3.70 -55.59 7.66
CA MET A 12 3.63 -55.01 9.03
C MET A 12 4.55 -53.79 9.18
N GLN A 13 5.80 -53.89 8.74
CA GLN A 13 6.77 -52.78 8.84
C GLN A 13 6.32 -51.56 8.09
N ASN A 14 5.82 -51.71 6.86
CA ASN A 14 5.35 -50.60 6.04
C ASN A 14 4.06 -49.97 6.61
N HIS A 15 3.16 -50.78 7.19
CA HIS A 15 1.99 -50.26 7.88
C HIS A 15 2.36 -49.55 9.20
N GLN A 16 3.40 -49.99 9.93
CA GLN A 16 3.92 -49.26 11.06
C GLN A 16 4.40 -47.84 10.64
N THR A 17 5.22 -47.72 9.60
CA THR A 17 5.65 -46.41 9.07
C THR A 17 4.47 -45.54 8.70
N ARG A 18 3.40 -46.10 8.10
CA ARG A 18 2.16 -45.35 7.81
C ARG A 18 1.50 -44.86 9.10
N LEU A 19 1.43 -45.65 10.15
CA LEU A 19 0.88 -45.23 11.43
C LEU A 19 1.72 -44.12 12.07
N ASP A 20 3.06 -44.16 11.95
CA ASP A 20 3.95 -43.12 12.44
C ASP A 20 3.67 -41.76 11.72
N VAL A 21 3.48 -41.80 10.39
CA VAL A 21 3.10 -40.60 9.61
C VAL A 21 1.71 -40.10 10.00
N ILE A 22 0.73 -40.98 10.21
CA ILE A 22 -0.62 -40.60 10.68
C ILE A 22 -0.54 -40.01 12.10
N GLY A 23 0.23 -40.60 12.99
CA GLY A 23 0.46 -40.08 14.33
C GLY A 23 1.06 -38.69 14.34
N ASN A 24 2.03 -38.44 13.45
CA ASN A 24 2.59 -37.10 13.25
C ASN A 24 1.54 -36.11 12.72
N ASN A 25 0.72 -36.50 11.74
CA ASN A 25 -0.36 -35.62 11.21
C ASN A 25 -1.36 -35.27 12.33
N VAL A 26 -1.78 -36.23 13.15
CA VAL A 26 -2.72 -35.99 14.25
C VAL A 26 -2.10 -35.09 15.32
N SER A 27 -0.83 -35.29 15.65
CA SER A 27 -0.12 -34.46 16.64
C SER A 27 -0.05 -32.97 16.19
N ASN A 28 -0.02 -32.73 14.90
CA ASN A 28 0.11 -31.39 14.31
C ASN A 28 -1.21 -30.80 13.78
N VAL A 29 -2.36 -31.35 14.19
CA VAL A 29 -3.67 -30.86 13.74
C VAL A 29 -3.94 -29.40 14.09
N ASN A 30 -3.38 -28.91 15.20
CA ASN A 30 -3.50 -27.50 15.66
C ASN A 30 -2.27 -26.64 15.30
N THR A 31 -1.32 -27.18 14.53
CA THR A 31 -0.14 -26.42 14.12
C THR A 31 -0.45 -25.57 12.90
N THR A 32 -0.24 -24.26 13.00
CA THR A 32 -0.50 -23.31 11.91
C THR A 32 0.39 -23.59 10.70
N GLY A 33 -0.20 -23.61 9.51
CA GLY A 33 0.52 -23.83 8.25
C GLY A 33 1.09 -25.25 8.06
N PHE A 34 0.78 -26.20 8.95
CA PHE A 34 1.25 -27.59 8.82
C PHE A 34 0.64 -28.27 7.59
N LYS A 35 1.46 -29.03 6.86
CA LYS A 35 1.06 -29.81 5.69
C LYS A 35 1.25 -31.28 5.96
N ARG A 36 0.13 -32.05 5.85
CA ARG A 36 0.11 -33.47 6.16
C ARG A 36 0.97 -34.28 5.21
N GLY A 37 1.56 -35.33 5.75
CA GLY A 37 2.24 -36.38 4.98
C GLY A 37 1.28 -37.49 4.58
N ARG A 38 1.50 -38.09 3.41
CA ARG A 38 0.80 -39.25 2.88
C ARG A 38 1.80 -40.32 2.46
N VAL A 39 1.59 -41.55 2.90
CA VAL A 39 2.41 -42.70 2.52
C VAL A 39 1.75 -43.43 1.36
N ASN A 40 2.47 -43.62 0.27
CA ASN A 40 2.10 -44.46 -0.87
C ASN A 40 2.88 -45.76 -0.85
N PHE A 41 2.22 -46.85 -1.20
CA PHE A 41 2.80 -48.17 -1.27
C PHE A 41 2.88 -48.63 -2.70
N GLN A 42 3.87 -49.51 -2.98
CA GLN A 42 3.98 -50.25 -4.22
C GLN A 42 4.29 -51.70 -3.92
N ASP A 43 3.95 -52.58 -4.83
CA ASP A 43 4.30 -53.99 -4.75
C ASP A 43 5.81 -54.17 -5.02
N MET A 44 6.37 -55.19 -4.40
CA MET A 44 7.70 -55.68 -4.71
C MET A 44 7.66 -56.56 -5.95
N ILE A 45 8.79 -57.05 -6.40
CA ILE A 45 8.91 -57.93 -7.54
C ILE A 45 7.99 -59.14 -7.37
N SER A 46 7.22 -59.51 -8.39
CA SER A 46 6.44 -60.73 -8.48
C SER A 46 7.31 -61.85 -9.08
N GLN A 47 7.24 -63.02 -8.46
CA GLN A 47 7.89 -64.23 -9.00
C GLN A 47 6.92 -64.95 -9.94
N GLN A 48 7.31 -65.05 -11.19
CA GLN A 48 6.54 -65.79 -12.18
C GLN A 48 6.78 -67.29 -12.02
N LEU A 49 5.68 -68.05 -11.80
CA LEU A 49 5.70 -69.51 -11.71
C LEU A 49 5.48 -70.17 -13.07
N SER A 50 4.68 -69.53 -13.91
CA SER A 50 4.40 -69.99 -15.29
C SER A 50 4.11 -68.76 -16.16
N GLY A 51 4.68 -68.75 -17.38
CA GLY A 51 4.47 -67.71 -18.34
C GLY A 51 3.08 -67.78 -18.99
N ALA A 52 2.65 -66.63 -19.58
CA ALA A 52 1.47 -66.62 -20.40
C ALA A 52 1.68 -67.39 -21.75
N ALA A 53 0.68 -68.14 -22.19
CA ALA A 53 0.67 -68.78 -23.46
C ALA A 53 -0.46 -68.20 -24.34
N LYS A 54 -0.12 -67.91 -25.59
CA LYS A 54 -1.13 -67.41 -26.57
C LYS A 54 -2.09 -68.52 -26.94
N PRO A 55 -3.34 -68.21 -27.29
CA PRO A 55 -4.26 -69.23 -27.80
C PRO A 55 -3.77 -69.77 -29.17
N THR A 56 -3.97 -71.09 -29.35
CA THR A 56 -3.79 -71.79 -30.62
C THR A 56 -5.11 -72.30 -31.14
N THR A 57 -5.18 -72.89 -32.35
CA THR A 57 -6.40 -73.39 -32.92
C THR A 57 -7.08 -74.53 -32.13
N GLU A 58 -6.32 -75.19 -31.27
CA GLU A 58 -6.79 -76.34 -30.50
C GLU A 58 -6.89 -76.10 -28.99
N VAL A 59 -6.15 -75.11 -28.47
CA VAL A 59 -6.11 -74.84 -27.03
C VAL A 59 -6.24 -73.35 -26.79
N GLY A 60 -7.07 -72.95 -25.80
CA GLY A 60 -7.21 -71.55 -25.33
C GLY A 60 -5.95 -71.01 -24.72
N GLY A 61 -5.81 -69.69 -24.70
CA GLY A 61 -4.71 -69.02 -24.04
C GLY A 61 -4.68 -69.23 -22.55
N VAL A 62 -3.49 -69.27 -21.95
CA VAL A 62 -3.25 -69.41 -20.49
C VAL A 62 -2.64 -68.14 -19.93
N ASN A 63 -3.25 -67.62 -18.87
CA ASN A 63 -2.74 -66.47 -18.14
C ASN A 63 -1.49 -66.82 -17.33
N PRO A 64 -0.58 -65.84 -17.09
CA PRO A 64 0.60 -66.03 -16.25
C PRO A 64 0.18 -66.35 -14.82
N LYS A 65 0.96 -67.17 -14.14
CA LYS A 65 0.84 -67.46 -12.71
C LYS A 65 1.98 -66.79 -11.99
N GLU A 66 1.66 -65.81 -11.16
CA GLU A 66 2.64 -64.99 -10.45
C GLU A 66 2.35 -64.98 -8.93
N VAL A 67 3.41 -64.87 -8.14
CA VAL A 67 3.31 -64.73 -6.69
C VAL A 67 4.11 -63.49 -6.27
N GLY A 68 3.40 -62.52 -5.65
CA GLY A 68 4.02 -61.32 -5.10
C GLY A 68 4.92 -61.63 -3.89
N LEU A 69 6.00 -60.88 -3.73
CA LEU A 69 6.99 -61.06 -2.66
C LEU A 69 6.82 -60.05 -1.50
N GLY A 70 5.74 -59.26 -1.52
CA GLY A 70 5.45 -58.27 -0.48
C GLY A 70 5.29 -56.87 -1.04
N MET A 71 5.31 -55.87 -0.18
CA MET A 71 5.17 -54.45 -0.54
C MET A 71 6.29 -53.60 0.03
N MET A 72 6.53 -52.45 -0.55
CA MET A 72 7.46 -51.42 -0.11
C MET A 72 6.82 -50.03 -0.10
N ILE A 73 7.42 -49.08 0.61
CA ILE A 73 7.03 -47.68 0.54
C ILE A 73 7.54 -47.12 -0.76
N ALA A 74 6.63 -46.59 -1.58
CA ALA A 74 6.96 -45.89 -2.83
C ALA A 74 7.40 -44.44 -2.58
N SER A 75 6.63 -43.73 -1.77
CA SER A 75 6.93 -42.33 -1.43
C SER A 75 6.20 -41.92 -0.12
N ILE A 76 6.72 -40.88 0.51
CA ILE A 76 6.02 -40.13 1.56
C ILE A 76 5.87 -38.69 1.07
N ASP A 77 4.69 -38.38 0.56
CA ASP A 77 4.43 -37.08 -0.09
C ASP A 77 3.88 -36.10 0.92
N THR A 78 4.29 -34.84 0.82
CA THR A 78 3.64 -33.72 1.52
C THR A 78 2.50 -33.17 0.66
N ILE A 79 1.31 -33.04 1.25
CA ILE A 79 0.12 -32.55 0.55
C ILE A 79 -0.03 -31.06 0.84
N PHE A 80 0.11 -30.22 -0.20
CA PHE A 80 0.05 -28.76 -0.09
C PHE A 80 -1.33 -28.19 -0.39
N THR A 81 -2.41 -28.94 -0.12
CA THR A 81 -3.76 -28.36 -0.18
C THR A 81 -3.93 -27.29 0.88
N GLN A 82 -4.76 -26.31 0.61
CA GLN A 82 -5.06 -25.25 1.57
C GLN A 82 -5.80 -25.79 2.78
N GLY A 83 -5.37 -25.40 3.98
CA GLY A 83 -6.07 -25.66 5.22
C GLY A 83 -7.22 -24.66 5.46
N ASN A 84 -7.96 -24.86 6.55
CA ASN A 84 -9.01 -23.93 6.93
C ASN A 84 -8.40 -22.60 7.41
N LEU A 85 -9.01 -21.47 7.01
CA LEU A 85 -8.58 -20.14 7.46
C LEU A 85 -9.36 -19.76 8.72
N GLN A 86 -8.63 -19.46 9.79
CA GLN A 86 -9.20 -19.05 11.07
C GLN A 86 -8.86 -17.58 11.32
N SER A 87 -9.87 -16.73 11.53
CA SER A 87 -9.67 -15.35 11.91
C SER A 87 -9.16 -15.24 13.35
N THR A 88 -8.11 -14.46 13.55
CA THR A 88 -7.50 -14.17 14.87
C THR A 88 -7.74 -12.73 15.31
N GLY A 89 -7.99 -11.81 14.37
CA GLY A 89 -8.14 -10.38 14.63
C GLY A 89 -6.81 -9.66 14.96
N VAL A 90 -5.67 -10.36 14.87
CA VAL A 90 -4.34 -9.76 15.07
C VAL A 90 -3.82 -9.26 13.72
N ALA A 91 -3.43 -7.99 13.64
CA ALA A 91 -3.04 -7.35 12.38
C ALA A 91 -1.79 -7.96 11.74
N THR A 92 -0.89 -8.55 12.53
CA THR A 92 0.35 -9.21 12.07
C THR A 92 0.13 -10.63 11.59
N ASP A 93 -1.01 -11.25 11.91
CA ASP A 93 -1.34 -12.59 11.43
C ASP A 93 -1.81 -12.51 9.98
N VAL A 94 -1.17 -13.27 9.11
CA VAL A 94 -1.46 -13.25 7.67
C VAL A 94 -1.56 -14.68 7.14
N ALA A 95 -2.65 -14.99 6.48
CA ALA A 95 -2.84 -16.26 5.78
C ALA A 95 -2.76 -16.10 4.26
N ILE A 96 -2.22 -17.11 3.58
CA ILE A 96 -2.22 -17.16 2.11
C ILE A 96 -3.45 -17.91 1.64
N GLN A 97 -4.28 -17.27 0.82
CA GLN A 97 -5.41 -17.90 0.14
C GLN A 97 -5.01 -18.29 -1.27
N GLY A 98 -4.79 -19.58 -1.49
CA GLY A 98 -4.28 -20.13 -2.75
C GLY A 98 -2.83 -20.62 -2.64
N ASN A 99 -2.10 -20.57 -3.76
CA ASN A 99 -0.72 -21.06 -3.84
C ASN A 99 0.29 -20.00 -3.40
N GLY A 100 1.39 -20.44 -2.77
CA GLY A 100 2.51 -19.57 -2.39
C GLY A 100 3.05 -19.91 -1.00
N PHE A 101 4.17 -19.31 -0.65
CA PHE A 101 4.83 -19.42 0.63
C PHE A 101 5.34 -18.04 1.02
N PHE A 102 5.34 -17.73 2.29
CA PHE A 102 6.06 -16.57 2.81
C PHE A 102 7.55 -16.81 2.66
N VAL A 103 8.27 -15.77 2.28
CA VAL A 103 9.73 -15.79 2.20
C VAL A 103 10.29 -15.30 3.52
N LEU A 104 11.04 -16.15 4.18
CA LEU A 104 11.70 -15.84 5.44
C LEU A 104 13.21 -15.90 5.26
N LYS A 105 13.96 -15.14 6.02
CA LYS A 105 15.43 -15.09 5.94
C LYS A 105 16.07 -15.21 7.31
N ASN A 106 17.16 -15.98 7.37
CA ASN A 106 18.04 -16.04 8.52
C ASN A 106 19.48 -15.91 8.03
N GLY A 107 20.09 -14.74 8.26
CA GLY A 107 21.37 -14.39 7.65
C GLY A 107 21.27 -14.33 6.11
N GLU A 108 22.04 -15.20 5.43
CA GLU A 108 21.99 -15.27 3.95
C GLU A 108 21.06 -16.37 3.43
N GLN A 109 20.56 -17.24 4.29
CA GLN A 109 19.75 -18.38 3.89
C GLN A 109 18.27 -18.01 3.86
N SER A 110 17.60 -18.39 2.76
CA SER A 110 16.16 -18.22 2.57
C SER A 110 15.40 -19.48 2.99
N PHE A 111 14.29 -19.26 3.67
CA PHE A 111 13.33 -20.27 4.10
C PHE A 111 11.95 -19.91 3.59
N TYR A 112 11.11 -20.89 3.43
CA TYR A 112 9.75 -20.74 2.93
C TYR A 112 8.76 -21.36 3.91
N SER A 113 7.70 -20.63 4.25
CA SER A 113 6.73 -21.11 5.22
C SER A 113 5.30 -20.80 4.79
N ARG A 114 4.37 -21.62 5.26
CA ARG A 114 2.93 -21.35 5.19
C ARG A 114 2.39 -20.79 6.51
N ALA A 115 3.17 -20.88 7.58
CA ALA A 115 2.81 -20.29 8.85
C ALA A 115 2.96 -18.76 8.74
N GLY A 116 1.87 -18.03 8.96
CA GLY A 116 1.84 -16.57 8.89
C GLY A 116 1.55 -15.91 10.24
N ALA A 117 1.84 -16.58 11.34
CA ALA A 117 1.82 -15.99 12.66
C ALA A 117 3.09 -15.15 12.84
N PHE A 118 3.01 -13.87 12.50
CA PHE A 118 4.13 -12.95 12.57
C PHE A 118 4.01 -12.01 13.78
N GLY A 119 5.14 -11.45 14.19
CA GLY A 119 5.24 -10.43 15.22
C GLY A 119 6.22 -9.35 14.81
N LEU A 120 6.25 -8.26 15.55
CA LEU A 120 7.25 -7.21 15.39
C LEU A 120 8.30 -7.37 16.46
N ASP A 121 9.57 -7.23 16.09
CA ASP A 121 10.67 -7.15 17.04
C ASP A 121 10.84 -5.70 17.57
N ASN A 122 11.84 -5.47 18.40
CA ASN A 122 12.09 -4.16 19.00
C ASN A 122 12.50 -3.09 17.97
N GLU A 123 12.95 -3.49 16.80
CA GLU A 123 13.34 -2.58 15.70
C GLU A 123 12.20 -2.37 14.70
N GLY A 124 11.03 -3.00 14.95
CA GLY A 124 9.89 -2.97 14.06
C GLY A 124 10.00 -3.92 12.87
N THR A 125 10.98 -4.83 12.86
CA THR A 125 11.10 -5.83 11.80
C THR A 125 10.00 -6.89 11.95
N LEU A 126 9.35 -7.26 10.85
CA LEU A 126 8.36 -8.32 10.84
C LEU A 126 9.07 -9.68 10.89
N VAL A 127 8.87 -10.43 11.97
CA VAL A 127 9.56 -11.69 12.22
C VAL A 127 8.59 -12.82 12.56
N ASN A 128 9.03 -14.06 12.37
CA ASN A 128 8.34 -15.21 12.94
C ASN A 128 8.80 -15.36 14.41
N PRO A 129 7.90 -15.20 15.40
CA PRO A 129 8.27 -15.19 16.82
C PRO A 129 8.79 -16.54 17.32
N ALA A 130 8.54 -17.65 16.61
CA ALA A 130 9.00 -18.97 17.02
C ALA A 130 10.50 -19.18 16.81
N ASN A 131 11.10 -18.55 15.77
CA ASN A 131 12.51 -18.77 15.39
C ASN A 131 13.27 -17.48 15.07
N GLY A 132 12.61 -16.32 15.10
CA GLY A 132 13.22 -15.03 14.82
C GLY A 132 13.56 -14.79 13.34
N PHE A 133 13.06 -15.61 12.43
CA PHE A 133 13.32 -15.42 10.99
C PHE A 133 12.56 -14.20 10.47
N ARG A 134 13.25 -13.37 9.69
CA ARG A 134 12.74 -12.09 9.17
C ARG A 134 11.91 -12.32 7.91
N VAL A 135 10.73 -11.72 7.87
CA VAL A 135 9.85 -11.76 6.70
C VAL A 135 10.40 -10.87 5.62
N GLN A 136 10.45 -11.38 4.38
CA GLN A 136 10.97 -10.66 3.23
C GLN A 136 9.87 -10.01 2.41
N GLY A 137 10.19 -8.86 1.84
CA GLY A 137 9.30 -8.11 0.97
C GLY A 137 9.98 -6.90 0.34
N TRP A 138 9.21 -5.95 -0.09
CA TRP A 138 9.69 -4.70 -0.66
C TRP A 138 9.27 -3.54 0.24
N MET A 139 10.23 -2.72 0.60
CA MET A 139 9.97 -1.46 1.32
C MET A 139 9.59 -0.38 0.31
N ALA A 140 8.64 0.46 0.67
CA ALA A 140 8.34 1.65 -0.11
C ALA A 140 9.52 2.64 -0.04
N GLN A 141 9.79 3.28 -1.17
CA GLN A 141 10.80 4.32 -1.29
C GLN A 141 10.11 5.63 -1.68
N GLU A 142 10.56 6.72 -1.11
CA GLU A 142 10.06 8.02 -1.48
C GLU A 142 10.66 8.44 -2.83
N MET A 143 9.79 8.68 -3.81
CA MET A 143 10.12 9.19 -5.14
C MET A 143 9.18 10.35 -5.45
N ASP A 144 9.72 11.52 -5.73
CA ASP A 144 8.95 12.74 -6.05
C ASP A 144 7.86 13.09 -5.00
N GLY A 145 8.14 12.81 -3.72
CA GLY A 145 7.22 13.08 -2.61
C GLY A 145 6.11 12.04 -2.42
N GLU A 146 6.09 10.96 -3.22
CA GLU A 146 5.18 9.83 -3.06
C GLU A 146 5.92 8.55 -2.67
N MET A 147 5.27 7.72 -1.83
CA MET A 147 5.80 6.41 -1.43
C MET A 147 5.50 5.37 -2.51
N VAL A 148 6.51 4.99 -3.28
CA VAL A 148 6.41 4.05 -4.40
C VAL A 148 7.03 2.71 -4.03
N LEU A 149 6.34 1.61 -4.39
CA LEU A 149 6.84 0.24 -4.23
C LEU A 149 7.59 -0.21 -5.49
N ASN A 150 8.88 -0.48 -5.36
CA ASN A 150 9.68 -1.07 -6.43
C ASN A 150 9.79 -2.58 -6.27
N THR A 151 8.85 -3.32 -6.84
CA THR A 151 8.79 -4.79 -6.77
C THR A 151 9.75 -5.49 -7.75
N ALA A 152 10.46 -4.75 -8.60
CA ALA A 152 11.50 -5.29 -9.48
C ALA A 152 12.85 -5.45 -8.77
N SER A 153 13.04 -4.84 -7.60
CA SER A 153 14.22 -4.98 -6.76
C SER A 153 14.22 -6.32 -6.01
N ASN A 154 15.37 -6.71 -5.47
CA ASN A 154 15.46 -7.87 -4.59
C ASN A 154 14.62 -7.64 -3.32
N ALA A 155 13.95 -8.70 -2.86
CA ALA A 155 13.24 -8.67 -1.59
C ALA A 155 14.23 -8.43 -0.42
N GLN A 156 13.81 -7.63 0.55
CA GLN A 156 14.58 -7.24 1.73
C GLN A 156 13.73 -7.42 2.99
N ASP A 157 14.33 -7.23 4.15
CA ASP A 157 13.64 -7.33 5.43
C ASP A 157 12.52 -6.27 5.50
N LEU A 158 11.34 -6.68 5.92
CA LEU A 158 10.20 -5.78 6.11
C LEU A 158 10.27 -5.15 7.50
N ILE A 159 10.36 -3.83 7.52
CA ILE A 159 10.41 -3.03 8.75
C ILE A 159 9.16 -2.17 8.82
N ILE A 160 8.40 -2.29 9.89
CA ILE A 160 7.25 -1.44 10.19
C ILE A 160 7.68 -0.49 11.31
N PRO A 161 7.95 0.77 11.02
CA PRO A 161 8.58 1.69 11.96
C PRO A 161 7.59 2.20 13.02
N VAL A 162 7.08 1.32 13.86
CA VAL A 162 6.13 1.67 14.94
C VAL A 162 6.77 2.68 15.90
N GLY A 163 6.07 3.78 16.15
CA GLY A 163 6.53 4.85 17.04
C GLY A 163 7.59 5.78 16.43
N THR A 164 7.99 5.58 15.18
CA THR A 164 8.86 6.58 14.50
C THR A 164 8.04 7.79 14.07
N LYS A 165 8.73 8.91 14.00
CA LYS A 165 8.17 10.18 13.55
C LYS A 165 8.19 10.22 12.02
N ASP A 166 7.05 10.55 11.45
CA ASP A 166 6.97 10.97 10.06
C ASP A 166 7.27 12.47 9.99
N PRO A 167 8.29 12.93 9.23
CA PRO A 167 8.61 14.34 9.12
C PRO A 167 7.41 15.10 8.56
N ALA A 168 7.26 16.35 8.97
CA ALA A 168 6.28 17.25 8.38
C ALA A 168 6.61 17.48 6.89
N LYS A 169 5.55 17.66 6.09
CA LYS A 169 5.68 18.08 4.70
C LYS A 169 5.07 19.47 4.53
N ALA A 170 5.87 20.41 4.04
CA ALA A 170 5.38 21.72 3.67
C ALA A 170 4.27 21.64 2.61
N THR A 171 3.27 22.49 2.71
CA THR A 171 2.24 22.63 1.68
C THR A 171 2.87 23.31 0.46
N GLU A 172 2.87 22.62 -0.68
CA GLU A 172 3.35 23.17 -1.94
C GLU A 172 2.19 23.52 -2.88
N ASN A 173 1.12 22.71 -2.85
CA ASN A 173 -0.01 22.86 -3.75
C ASN A 173 -1.33 22.88 -2.99
N VAL A 174 -2.18 23.85 -3.32
CA VAL A 174 -3.53 23.99 -2.81
C VAL A 174 -4.50 24.10 -3.98
N ASN A 175 -5.47 23.19 -4.06
CA ASN A 175 -6.55 23.28 -5.03
C ASN A 175 -7.75 23.98 -4.40
N PHE A 176 -8.14 25.10 -4.98
CA PHE A 176 -9.19 25.96 -4.47
C PHE A 176 -10.33 26.11 -5.48
N ALA A 177 -11.56 25.80 -5.05
CA ALA A 177 -12.75 26.03 -5.87
C ALA A 177 -13.86 26.62 -5.02
N CYS A 178 -14.46 27.69 -5.49
CA CYS A 178 -15.57 28.34 -4.79
C CYS A 178 -16.62 28.85 -5.79
N ASN A 179 -17.80 29.16 -5.26
CA ASN A 179 -18.81 29.95 -5.96
C ASN A 179 -18.91 31.32 -5.30
N LEU A 180 -18.83 32.36 -6.09
CA LEU A 180 -19.02 33.76 -5.67
C LEU A 180 -20.43 34.22 -6.02
N ASN A 181 -21.10 34.85 -5.06
CA ASN A 181 -22.47 35.36 -5.26
C ASN A 181 -22.45 36.68 -6.05
N LYS A 182 -22.94 36.67 -7.29
CA LYS A 182 -23.01 37.87 -8.13
C LYS A 182 -23.82 39.02 -7.55
N ASN A 183 -24.68 38.75 -6.56
CA ASN A 183 -25.52 39.76 -5.90
C ASN A 183 -24.83 40.39 -4.68
N THR A 184 -23.58 40.02 -4.38
CA THR A 184 -22.80 40.66 -3.31
C THR A 184 -22.67 42.16 -3.56
N PRO A 185 -22.91 43.02 -2.57
CA PRO A 185 -22.81 44.48 -2.77
C PRO A 185 -21.38 44.90 -3.08
N GLU A 186 -21.26 45.94 -3.90
CA GLU A 186 -19.97 46.57 -4.18
C GLU A 186 -19.53 47.39 -2.96
N ILE A 187 -18.25 47.42 -2.69
CA ILE A 187 -17.67 48.18 -1.58
C ILE A 187 -17.20 49.52 -2.13
N LEU A 188 -17.88 50.58 -1.77
CA LEU A 188 -17.53 51.96 -2.16
C LEU A 188 -16.38 52.48 -1.27
N GLU A 189 -15.60 53.41 -1.82
CA GLU A 189 -14.53 54.05 -1.08
C GLU A 189 -15.11 54.77 0.18
N GLY A 190 -14.56 54.47 1.36
CA GLY A 190 -15.07 54.99 2.64
C GLY A 190 -16.23 54.20 3.23
N ALA A 191 -16.52 53.01 2.74
CA ALA A 191 -17.55 52.12 3.29
C ALA A 191 -17.33 51.81 4.79
N SER A 192 -18.41 51.59 5.52
CA SER A 192 -18.34 51.19 6.94
C SER A 192 -17.78 49.77 7.08
N PRO A 193 -17.16 49.38 8.22
CA PRO A 193 -16.68 48.01 8.45
C PRO A 193 -17.79 46.98 8.26
N ALA A 194 -19.04 47.30 8.59
CA ALA A 194 -20.19 46.44 8.39
C ALA A 194 -20.55 46.22 6.91
N ASP A 195 -20.34 47.22 6.06
CA ASP A 195 -20.59 47.12 4.61
C ASP A 195 -19.43 46.42 3.91
N ILE A 196 -18.19 46.57 4.39
CA ILE A 196 -17.03 45.83 3.93
C ILE A 196 -17.25 44.33 4.22
N ALA A 197 -17.68 43.95 5.43
CA ALA A 197 -17.96 42.59 5.80
C ALA A 197 -19.08 41.93 4.97
N LYS A 198 -20.07 42.68 4.53
CA LYS A 198 -21.14 42.20 3.61
C LYS A 198 -20.69 42.05 2.17
N GLY A 199 -19.76 42.91 1.73
CA GLY A 199 -19.22 42.92 0.36
C GLY A 199 -18.04 41.97 0.16
N THR A 200 -17.49 41.40 1.21
CA THR A 200 -16.32 40.49 1.17
C THR A 200 -16.76 39.06 1.42
N TRP A 201 -16.33 38.14 0.58
CA TRP A 201 -16.35 36.70 0.83
C TRP A 201 -14.94 36.26 1.19
N ALA A 202 -14.74 35.72 2.37
CA ALA A 202 -13.48 35.19 2.82
C ALA A 202 -13.62 33.70 3.23
N THR A 203 -12.61 32.92 2.93
CA THR A 203 -12.50 31.55 3.37
C THR A 203 -11.11 31.33 3.95
N GLU A 204 -11.04 30.54 4.98
CA GLU A 204 -9.83 30.27 5.75
C GLU A 204 -9.58 28.77 5.80
N PHE A 205 -8.32 28.37 5.63
CA PHE A 205 -7.89 27.00 5.77
C PHE A 205 -6.42 26.91 6.20
N LYS A 206 -6.06 25.75 6.75
CA LYS A 206 -4.73 25.53 7.29
C LYS A 206 -3.77 25.05 6.20
N VAL A 207 -2.58 25.61 6.18
CA VAL A 207 -1.42 25.17 5.42
C VAL A 207 -0.26 24.92 6.39
N TYR A 208 0.71 24.12 5.99
CA TYR A 208 1.81 23.72 6.86
C TYR A 208 3.13 24.18 6.28
N ASP A 209 4.03 24.63 7.16
CA ASP A 209 5.40 24.97 6.79
C ASP A 209 6.32 23.72 6.80
N SER A 210 7.59 23.93 6.46
CA SER A 210 8.61 22.88 6.46
C SER A 210 8.93 22.31 7.86
N PHE A 211 8.58 23.00 8.93
CA PHE A 211 8.72 22.55 10.31
C PHE A 211 7.46 21.85 10.83
N GLY A 212 6.34 21.94 10.10
CA GLY A 212 5.06 21.38 10.50
C GLY A 212 4.20 22.30 11.35
N ASN A 213 4.57 23.59 11.43
CA ASN A 213 3.69 24.58 12.04
C ASN A 213 2.48 24.82 11.12
N ASP A 214 1.32 25.03 11.72
CA ASP A 214 0.11 25.36 11.01
C ASP A 214 -0.01 26.89 10.83
N HIS A 215 -0.33 27.30 9.62
CA HIS A 215 -0.57 28.67 9.24
C HIS A 215 -1.99 28.80 8.67
N ASN A 216 -2.69 29.88 9.00
CA ASN A 216 -4.02 30.13 8.48
C ASN A 216 -3.92 30.92 7.16
N LEU A 217 -4.22 30.23 6.05
CA LEU A 217 -4.32 30.86 4.73
C LEU A 217 -5.73 31.40 4.54
N THR A 218 -5.86 32.70 4.44
CA THR A 218 -7.13 33.38 4.16
C THR A 218 -7.16 33.87 2.72
N VAL A 219 -8.14 33.39 1.96
CA VAL A 219 -8.44 33.88 0.63
C VAL A 219 -9.73 34.70 0.68
N SER A 220 -9.66 35.98 0.31
CA SER A 220 -10.80 36.88 0.33
C SER A 220 -11.07 37.43 -1.06
N PHE A 221 -12.35 37.57 -1.36
CA PHE A 221 -12.84 38.14 -2.63
C PHE A 221 -13.78 39.30 -2.37
N THR A 222 -13.53 40.44 -3.05
CA THR A 222 -14.38 41.61 -3.02
C THR A 222 -14.78 42.00 -4.45
N ARG A 223 -16.02 42.48 -4.62
CA ARG A 223 -16.50 42.83 -5.93
C ARG A 223 -15.96 44.20 -6.34
N VAL A 224 -15.42 44.30 -7.56
CA VAL A 224 -14.89 45.55 -8.10
C VAL A 224 -16.03 46.51 -8.46
N VAL A 225 -15.92 47.76 -8.02
CA VAL A 225 -16.92 48.81 -8.28
C VAL A 225 -17.05 49.07 -9.77
N GLY A 226 -18.29 49.04 -10.27
CA GLY A 226 -18.60 49.32 -11.67
C GLY A 226 -18.38 48.20 -12.66
N ASN A 227 -17.80 47.04 -12.21
CA ASN A 227 -17.54 45.88 -13.03
C ASN A 227 -18.24 44.65 -12.45
N PRO A 228 -19.47 44.31 -12.86
CA PRO A 228 -20.27 43.27 -12.20
C PRO A 228 -19.71 41.84 -12.31
N ASN A 229 -18.80 41.57 -13.24
CA ASN A 229 -18.20 40.26 -13.49
C ASN A 229 -16.72 40.22 -13.09
N GLN A 230 -16.25 41.17 -12.31
CA GLN A 230 -14.85 41.25 -11.87
C GLN A 230 -14.78 41.28 -10.34
N TRP A 231 -13.87 40.48 -9.81
CA TRP A 231 -13.62 40.39 -8.39
C TRP A 231 -12.14 40.61 -8.11
N GLU A 232 -11.86 41.34 -7.05
CA GLU A 232 -10.54 41.47 -6.46
C GLU A 232 -10.34 40.35 -5.47
N GLY A 233 -9.31 39.55 -5.66
CA GLY A 233 -8.89 38.48 -4.75
C GLY A 233 -7.65 38.88 -3.98
N ARG A 234 -7.61 38.56 -2.69
CA ARG A 234 -6.44 38.73 -1.84
C ARG A 234 -6.15 37.41 -1.11
N VAL A 235 -4.86 37.10 -0.98
CA VAL A 235 -4.37 35.94 -0.22
C VAL A 235 -3.46 36.46 0.89
N ILE A 236 -3.76 36.08 2.11
CA ILE A 236 -2.99 36.47 3.30
C ILE A 236 -2.75 35.21 4.14
N VAL A 237 -1.50 34.97 4.51
CA VAL A 237 -1.14 33.93 5.48
C VAL A 237 -1.06 34.58 6.85
N ASP A 238 -1.68 33.96 7.84
CA ASP A 238 -1.78 34.42 9.23
C ASP A 238 -2.18 35.92 9.35
N PRO A 239 -3.42 36.26 9.03
CA PRO A 239 -3.87 37.65 8.98
C PRO A 239 -3.67 38.41 10.32
N GLU A 240 -3.57 37.68 11.45
CA GLU A 240 -3.26 38.29 12.76
C GLU A 240 -1.80 38.73 12.86
N ASN A 241 -0.87 38.11 12.10
CA ASN A 241 0.55 38.39 12.06
C ASN A 241 1.02 38.71 10.62
N ALA A 242 0.22 39.34 9.82
CA ALA A 242 0.47 39.59 8.41
C ALA A 242 1.78 40.38 8.14
N GLU A 243 2.18 41.24 9.07
CA GLU A 243 3.45 42.00 8.99
C GLU A 243 4.67 41.07 9.14
N GLU A 244 4.57 40.01 9.91
CA GLU A 244 5.64 39.05 10.15
C GLU A 244 5.76 38.04 9.01
N THR A 245 4.64 37.55 8.49
CA THR A 245 4.62 36.58 7.38
C THR A 245 4.89 37.19 6.02
N GLN A 246 4.69 38.51 5.87
CA GLN A 246 4.97 39.26 4.64
C GLN A 246 4.49 38.49 3.39
N THR A 247 3.23 38.10 3.36
CA THR A 247 2.66 37.34 2.25
C THR A 247 2.79 38.11 0.93
N ARG A 248 3.28 37.45 -0.11
CA ARG A 248 3.38 38.01 -1.47
C ARG A 248 2.63 37.10 -2.43
N VAL A 249 1.93 37.71 -3.38
CA VAL A 249 1.13 37.04 -4.39
C VAL A 249 1.64 37.37 -5.77
N GLY A 250 1.84 36.33 -6.59
CA GLY A 250 2.24 36.48 -7.99
C GLY A 250 1.44 35.56 -8.89
N LEU A 251 1.28 35.96 -10.14
CA LEU A 251 0.68 35.15 -11.21
C LEU A 251 1.80 34.53 -12.05
N GLY A 252 1.88 33.20 -12.06
CA GLY A 252 2.92 32.46 -12.78
C GLY A 252 4.28 32.46 -12.04
N THR A 253 5.37 32.33 -12.80
CA THR A 253 6.75 32.17 -12.26
C THR A 253 7.40 33.49 -11.82
N THR A 254 6.68 34.60 -11.82
CA THR A 254 7.23 35.88 -11.40
C THR A 254 7.00 36.07 -9.91
N ASP A 255 8.07 36.27 -9.17
CA ASP A 255 8.05 36.60 -7.74
C ASP A 255 7.38 37.97 -7.55
N GLY A 256 6.04 37.99 -7.59
CA GLY A 256 5.22 39.19 -7.59
C GLY A 256 5.17 39.86 -6.24
N VAL A 257 5.26 41.17 -6.22
CA VAL A 257 5.11 42.05 -5.05
C VAL A 257 3.70 42.64 -5.03
N GLU A 258 2.70 41.84 -5.37
CA GLU A 258 1.33 42.39 -5.50
C GLU A 258 0.46 41.96 -4.33
N ASP A 259 -0.37 42.88 -3.84
CA ASP A 259 -1.28 42.64 -2.71
C ASP A 259 -2.59 42.00 -3.14
N PHE A 260 -2.94 42.03 -4.44
CA PHE A 260 -4.20 41.48 -4.93
C PHE A 260 -4.12 41.04 -6.41
N PHE A 261 -5.06 40.22 -6.81
CA PHE A 261 -5.29 39.79 -8.20
C PHE A 261 -6.73 39.99 -8.59
N LEU A 262 -7.01 40.08 -9.88
CA LEU A 262 -8.35 40.29 -10.42
C LEU A 262 -8.84 39.02 -11.11
N VAL A 263 -10.02 38.55 -10.71
CA VAL A 263 -10.71 37.42 -11.32
C VAL A 263 -11.85 37.90 -12.19
N ASN A 264 -11.82 37.56 -13.48
CA ASN A 264 -12.81 37.95 -14.45
C ASN A 264 -13.70 36.75 -14.83
N PHE A 265 -15.01 36.97 -14.85
CA PHE A 265 -16.00 35.99 -15.25
C PHE A 265 -16.68 36.37 -16.55
N ASP A 266 -17.12 35.37 -17.31
CA ASP A 266 -17.99 35.58 -18.44
C ASP A 266 -19.46 35.84 -18.02
N ASN A 267 -20.34 36.08 -18.98
CA ASN A 267 -21.75 36.30 -18.69
C ASN A 267 -22.49 35.05 -18.19
N THR A 268 -21.88 33.87 -18.31
CA THR A 268 -22.40 32.60 -17.83
C THR A 268 -21.89 32.27 -16.41
N GLY A 269 -20.96 33.08 -15.89
CA GLY A 269 -20.35 32.91 -14.57
C GLY A 269 -19.21 31.91 -14.54
N THR A 270 -18.64 31.58 -15.71
CA THR A 270 -17.43 30.76 -15.80
C THR A 270 -16.18 31.64 -15.74
N LEU A 271 -15.08 31.07 -15.20
CA LEU A 271 -13.81 31.79 -15.13
C LEU A 271 -13.27 32.09 -16.53
N LEU A 272 -13.04 33.37 -16.82
CA LEU A 272 -12.54 33.84 -18.08
C LEU A 272 -11.04 34.14 -18.07
N SER A 273 -10.57 34.83 -17.04
CA SER A 273 -9.15 35.13 -16.86
C SER A 273 -8.87 35.53 -15.42
N VAL A 274 -7.61 35.43 -15.03
CA VAL A 274 -7.07 36.03 -13.80
C VAL A 274 -5.93 36.94 -14.23
N THR A 275 -5.96 38.19 -13.75
CA THR A 275 -5.00 39.22 -14.10
C THR A 275 -4.32 39.76 -12.84
N ASP A 276 -3.11 40.27 -12.98
CA ASP A 276 -2.43 41.02 -11.94
C ASP A 276 -3.09 42.39 -11.68
N SER A 277 -2.59 43.14 -10.71
CA SER A 277 -3.06 44.50 -10.41
C SER A 277 -2.89 45.46 -11.59
N ALA A 278 -1.95 45.21 -12.50
CA ALA A 278 -1.70 45.98 -13.71
C ALA A 278 -2.60 45.57 -14.90
N GLY A 279 -3.41 44.48 -14.75
CA GLY A 279 -4.30 43.98 -15.78
C GLY A 279 -3.63 43.02 -16.79
N ASN A 280 -2.39 42.58 -16.54
CA ASN A 280 -1.72 41.63 -17.41
C ASN A 280 -2.25 40.21 -17.17
N ASN A 281 -2.61 39.51 -18.25
CA ASN A 281 -3.02 38.10 -18.18
C ASN A 281 -1.81 37.20 -18.41
N THR A 282 -1.40 36.47 -17.40
CA THR A 282 -0.20 35.61 -17.43
C THR A 282 -0.46 34.18 -17.90
N ASN A 283 -1.72 33.72 -17.85
CA ASN A 283 -2.14 32.38 -18.29
C ASN A 283 -3.37 32.46 -19.20
N PRO A 284 -3.20 32.71 -20.51
CA PRO A 284 -4.33 32.88 -21.43
C PRO A 284 -5.11 31.57 -21.72
N GLU A 285 -4.52 30.39 -21.46
CA GLU A 285 -5.17 29.10 -21.67
C GLU A 285 -4.63 28.08 -20.65
N GLY A 286 -5.53 27.33 -19.97
CA GLY A 286 -5.14 26.24 -19.07
C GLY A 286 -5.54 26.44 -17.62
N GLU A 287 -4.80 25.79 -16.72
CA GLU A 287 -4.95 25.94 -15.27
C GLU A 287 -4.34 27.24 -14.79
N ILE A 288 -5.05 27.93 -13.91
CA ILE A 288 -4.57 29.18 -13.31
C ILE A 288 -3.88 28.83 -11.97
N LEU A 289 -2.57 28.99 -11.97
CA LEU A 289 -1.74 28.85 -10.78
C LEU A 289 -1.36 30.22 -10.25
N LEU A 290 -1.80 30.50 -9.04
CA LEU A 290 -1.41 31.66 -8.26
C LEU A 290 -0.26 31.26 -7.36
N GLN A 291 0.90 31.86 -7.49
CA GLN A 291 2.03 31.60 -6.64
C GLN A 291 2.02 32.58 -5.46
N THR A 292 1.95 32.04 -4.26
CA THR A 292 2.02 32.81 -3.02
C THR A 292 3.27 32.44 -2.27
N SER A 293 3.97 33.40 -1.70
CA SER A 293 5.11 33.14 -0.82
C SER A 293 4.95 33.87 0.51
N PHE A 294 5.33 33.20 1.58
CA PHE A 294 5.31 33.78 2.92
C PHE A 294 6.60 33.43 3.68
N THR A 295 6.93 34.25 4.66
CA THR A 295 8.11 34.05 5.50
C THR A 295 7.84 32.93 6.52
N VAL A 296 8.73 31.93 6.59
CA VAL A 296 8.70 30.89 7.60
C VAL A 296 9.42 31.38 8.86
N MET A 297 8.69 31.49 9.96
CA MET A 297 9.27 31.89 11.23
C MET A 297 10.20 30.79 11.75
N ASP A 298 11.22 31.19 12.50
CA ASP A 298 12.24 30.33 13.09
C ASP A 298 13.14 29.56 12.10
N SER A 299 13.07 29.86 10.80
CA SER A 299 14.03 29.35 9.83
C SER A 299 15.37 30.06 9.94
N ASN A 300 16.48 29.32 9.77
CA ASN A 300 17.76 29.97 9.55
C ASN A 300 17.67 30.86 8.30
N PRO A 301 18.18 32.12 8.37
CA PRO A 301 18.21 32.97 7.19
C PRO A 301 19.00 32.28 6.06
N ASP A 302 18.68 32.62 4.82
CA ASP A 302 19.42 32.18 3.64
C ASP A 302 20.87 32.69 3.66
N ALA A 303 21.68 32.31 2.66
CA ALA A 303 23.09 32.71 2.55
C ALA A 303 23.29 34.24 2.51
N ASP A 304 22.26 34.98 2.17
CA ASP A 304 22.25 36.46 2.06
C ASP A 304 21.66 37.14 3.32
N GLY A 305 21.27 36.36 4.32
CA GLY A 305 20.71 36.85 5.59
C GLY A 305 19.22 37.19 5.55
N ASN A 306 18.49 36.79 4.47
CA ASN A 306 17.04 37.00 4.37
C ASN A 306 16.30 35.87 5.05
N PRO A 307 15.10 36.09 5.61
CA PRO A 307 14.27 35.03 6.16
C PRO A 307 13.86 34.05 5.05
N THR A 308 13.93 32.75 5.37
CA THR A 308 13.50 31.71 4.44
C THR A 308 12.02 31.89 4.07
N ARG A 309 11.71 31.90 2.78
CA ARG A 309 10.35 32.01 2.28
C ARG A 309 9.89 30.67 1.73
N GLN A 310 8.68 30.30 2.06
CA GLN A 310 8.00 29.16 1.47
C GLN A 310 7.11 29.62 0.33
N THR A 311 7.19 28.94 -0.79
CA THR A 311 6.29 29.16 -1.93
C THR A 311 5.13 28.17 -1.90
N LEU A 312 3.95 28.65 -2.22
CA LEU A 312 2.69 27.93 -2.26
C LEU A 312 2.00 28.19 -3.58
N ASN A 313 1.65 27.15 -4.31
CA ASN A 313 0.88 27.24 -5.54
C ASN A 313 -0.60 27.02 -5.25
N ILE A 314 -1.43 28.05 -5.50
CA ILE A 314 -2.88 27.95 -5.37
C ILE A 314 -3.47 27.76 -6.76
N ASN A 315 -4.05 26.61 -7.02
CA ASN A 315 -4.76 26.32 -8.26
C ASN A 315 -6.19 26.84 -8.15
N LEU A 316 -6.53 27.86 -8.94
CA LEU A 316 -7.84 28.47 -9.00
C LEU A 316 -8.78 27.76 -10.01
N GLY A 317 -8.27 26.76 -10.72
CA GLY A 317 -9.01 25.97 -11.69
C GLY A 317 -8.66 26.28 -13.14
N THR A 318 -9.41 25.69 -14.05
CA THR A 318 -9.19 25.79 -15.51
C THR A 318 -10.13 26.76 -16.13
N ILE A 319 -9.64 27.67 -17.01
CA ILE A 319 -10.44 28.63 -17.77
C ILE A 319 -11.53 27.89 -18.55
N GLY A 320 -12.77 28.43 -18.49
CA GLY A 320 -13.94 27.89 -19.20
C GLY A 320 -14.53 26.62 -18.60
N SER A 321 -13.91 26.04 -17.56
CA SER A 321 -14.44 24.88 -16.86
C SER A 321 -15.43 25.29 -15.76
N GLN A 322 -16.39 24.41 -15.46
CA GLN A 322 -17.30 24.58 -14.31
C GLN A 322 -17.01 23.57 -13.20
N LYS A 323 -16.01 22.71 -13.38
CA LYS A 323 -15.64 21.67 -12.44
C LYS A 323 -14.32 22.02 -11.75
N ASN A 324 -14.32 22.04 -10.43
CA ASN A 324 -13.14 22.34 -9.60
C ASN A 324 -12.48 23.70 -9.94
N THR A 325 -13.31 24.72 -10.20
CA THR A 325 -12.86 26.09 -10.51
C THR A 325 -13.65 27.10 -9.71
N ILE A 326 -13.16 28.34 -9.70
CA ILE A 326 -13.93 29.49 -9.21
C ILE A 326 -15.05 29.79 -10.20
N THR A 327 -16.27 29.93 -9.69
CA THR A 327 -17.47 30.27 -10.48
C THR A 327 -18.22 31.45 -9.87
N GLN A 328 -18.98 32.17 -10.68
CA GLN A 328 -19.89 33.20 -10.21
C GLN A 328 -21.34 32.80 -10.49
N SER A 329 -22.21 32.81 -9.51
CA SER A 329 -23.64 32.54 -9.71
C SER A 329 -24.50 33.38 -8.76
N ALA A 330 -25.83 33.30 -8.92
CA ALA A 330 -26.77 33.96 -7.99
C ALA A 330 -26.94 33.20 -6.67
N SER A 331 -26.35 32.02 -6.53
CA SER A 331 -26.34 31.23 -5.27
C SER A 331 -25.44 31.89 -4.23
N GLN A 332 -25.65 31.56 -2.96
CA GLN A 332 -24.76 32.01 -1.89
C GLN A 332 -23.31 31.61 -2.18
N SER A 333 -22.38 32.47 -1.77
CA SER A 333 -20.95 32.15 -1.83
C SER A 333 -20.64 30.93 -1.02
N SER A 334 -19.86 30.03 -1.55
CA SER A 334 -19.50 28.76 -0.90
C SER A 334 -18.18 28.22 -1.44
N THR A 335 -17.39 27.58 -0.58
CA THR A 335 -16.23 26.81 -0.98
C THR A 335 -16.67 25.38 -1.29
N LYS A 336 -16.36 24.88 -2.49
CA LYS A 336 -16.79 23.58 -2.98
C LYS A 336 -15.76 22.48 -2.84
N ALA A 337 -14.50 22.81 -3.03
CA ALA A 337 -13.41 21.86 -2.99
C ALA A 337 -12.20 22.49 -2.32
N PHE A 338 -11.53 21.67 -1.55
CA PHE A 338 -10.27 22.02 -0.92
C PHE A 338 -9.39 20.77 -0.91
N TYR A 339 -8.17 20.91 -1.31
CA TYR A 339 -7.14 19.90 -1.22
C TYR A 339 -5.80 20.60 -1.00
N GLN A 340 -5.04 20.10 -0.09
CA GLN A 340 -3.66 20.51 0.15
C GLN A 340 -2.78 19.27 0.36
N ASP A 341 -1.53 19.35 -0.01
CA ASP A 341 -0.57 18.24 0.03
C ASP A 341 0.35 18.25 1.25
N GLY A 342 0.28 19.29 2.07
CA GLY A 342 1.06 19.41 3.30
C GLY A 342 0.42 18.72 4.51
N TYR A 343 1.24 18.35 5.49
CA TYR A 343 0.79 17.80 6.77
C TYR A 343 1.84 18.06 7.86
N THR A 344 1.37 18.09 9.09
CA THR A 344 2.22 18.17 10.28
C THR A 344 2.90 16.85 10.56
N MET A 345 3.93 16.88 11.40
CA MET A 345 4.60 15.68 11.88
C MET A 345 3.60 14.69 12.50
N GLY A 346 3.70 13.43 12.11
CA GLY A 346 2.87 12.35 12.63
C GLY A 346 3.70 11.22 13.25
N TYR A 347 3.04 10.40 14.08
CA TYR A 347 3.57 9.13 14.58
C TYR A 347 2.78 8.00 13.93
N LEU A 348 3.45 6.88 13.61
CA LEU A 348 2.76 5.68 13.17
C LEU A 348 1.91 5.13 14.32
N ASP A 349 0.60 5.25 14.20
CA ASP A 349 -0.38 4.85 15.22
C ASP A 349 -0.84 3.40 15.00
N ASN A 350 -1.11 3.03 13.76
CA ASN A 350 -1.54 1.68 13.39
C ASN A 350 -1.12 1.34 11.95
N PHE A 351 -1.21 0.06 11.59
CA PHE A 351 -0.98 -0.37 10.21
C PHE A 351 -2.03 -1.42 9.79
N LYS A 352 -2.22 -1.55 8.50
CA LYS A 352 -3.13 -2.53 7.88
C LYS A 352 -2.42 -3.24 6.73
N ILE A 353 -2.71 -4.52 6.58
CA ILE A 353 -2.23 -5.33 5.46
C ILE A 353 -3.43 -5.63 4.56
N ASP A 354 -3.32 -5.36 3.28
CA ASP A 354 -4.38 -5.63 2.31
C ASP A 354 -4.24 -7.02 1.66
N SER A 355 -5.17 -7.38 0.78
CA SER A 355 -5.15 -8.66 0.06
C SER A 355 -4.00 -8.79 -0.95
N SER A 356 -3.40 -7.69 -1.35
CA SER A 356 -2.20 -7.64 -2.20
C SER A 356 -0.90 -7.75 -1.39
N GLY A 357 -1.01 -7.80 -0.05
CA GLY A 357 0.13 -7.82 0.87
C GLY A 357 0.79 -6.47 1.08
N ILE A 358 0.14 -5.38 0.63
CA ILE A 358 0.62 -4.02 0.87
C ILE A 358 0.34 -3.66 2.33
N ILE A 359 1.36 -3.19 2.99
CA ILE A 359 1.32 -2.71 4.37
C ILE A 359 1.14 -1.20 4.31
N THR A 360 0.00 -0.71 4.78
CA THR A 360 -0.32 0.72 4.84
C THR A 360 -0.32 1.17 6.29
N GLY A 361 0.51 2.14 6.61
CA GLY A 361 0.56 2.80 7.92
C GLY A 361 -0.49 3.90 8.01
N VAL A 362 -1.14 3.99 9.16
CA VAL A 362 -2.05 5.07 9.55
C VAL A 362 -1.34 5.92 10.59
N TYR A 363 -1.14 7.18 10.27
CA TYR A 363 -0.39 8.11 11.10
C TYR A 363 -1.33 9.01 11.92
N SER A 364 -0.84 9.52 13.05
CA SER A 364 -1.61 10.39 13.96
C SER A 364 -2.04 11.73 13.32
N ASN A 365 -1.36 12.14 12.25
CA ASN A 365 -1.73 13.31 11.42
C ASN A 365 -2.87 13.01 10.42
N GLY A 366 -3.41 11.78 10.42
CA GLY A 366 -4.48 11.34 9.51
C GLY A 366 -4.00 10.90 8.13
N THR A 367 -2.70 10.92 7.86
CA THR A 367 -2.16 10.44 6.58
C THR A 367 -2.08 8.92 6.56
N ASN A 368 -2.28 8.34 5.38
CA ASN A 368 -2.07 6.92 5.12
C ASN A 368 -0.92 6.78 4.13
N ARG A 369 0.12 6.01 4.51
CA ARG A 369 1.27 5.79 3.66
C ARG A 369 1.56 4.31 3.47
N THR A 370 1.96 3.95 2.27
CA THR A 370 2.48 2.62 1.99
C THR A 370 3.86 2.46 2.62
N ILE A 371 4.00 1.46 3.50
CA ILE A 371 5.28 1.15 4.16
C ILE A 371 6.05 0.11 3.34
N GLY A 372 5.36 -0.93 2.87
CA GLY A 372 6.00 -2.02 2.14
C GLY A 372 4.99 -3.03 1.63
N GLN A 373 5.49 -4.11 1.03
CA GLN A 373 4.68 -5.22 0.52
C GLN A 373 5.34 -6.56 0.82
N ILE A 374 4.56 -7.51 1.31
CA ILE A 374 5.01 -8.88 1.61
C ILE A 374 5.29 -9.64 0.32
N ALA A 375 6.46 -10.28 0.23
CA ALA A 375 6.83 -11.14 -0.87
C ALA A 375 6.30 -12.56 -0.70
N LEU A 376 5.79 -13.14 -1.78
CA LEU A 376 5.40 -14.54 -1.85
C LEU A 376 6.29 -15.29 -2.84
N ALA A 377 6.63 -16.53 -2.49
CA ALA A 377 7.34 -17.45 -3.36
C ALA A 377 6.43 -18.56 -3.87
N THR A 378 6.60 -18.96 -5.11
CA THR A 378 5.98 -20.16 -5.68
C THR A 378 7.05 -21.05 -6.31
N PHE A 379 6.80 -22.37 -6.30
CA PHE A 379 7.70 -23.38 -6.84
C PHE A 379 7.03 -24.16 -7.95
N THR A 380 7.81 -24.57 -8.94
CA THR A 380 7.32 -25.43 -10.03
C THR A 380 6.86 -26.79 -9.47
N ASN A 381 7.61 -27.34 -8.52
CA ASN A 381 7.26 -28.57 -7.83
C ASN A 381 7.33 -28.36 -6.32
N GLN A 382 6.18 -28.06 -5.71
CA GLN A 382 6.06 -27.86 -4.25
C GLN A 382 6.37 -29.14 -3.47
N GLY A 383 6.06 -30.31 -4.02
CA GLY A 383 6.33 -31.61 -3.39
C GLY A 383 7.82 -31.95 -3.25
N GLY A 384 8.67 -31.25 -4.00
CA GLY A 384 10.12 -31.38 -3.94
C GLY A 384 10.80 -30.54 -2.84
N LEU A 385 10.07 -29.69 -2.13
CA LEU A 385 10.63 -28.91 -1.03
C LEU A 385 11.07 -29.79 0.13
N GLU A 386 12.20 -29.47 0.74
CA GLU A 386 12.70 -30.16 1.94
C GLU A 386 12.20 -29.47 3.21
N LYS A 387 11.70 -30.28 4.18
CA LYS A 387 11.30 -29.80 5.50
C LYS A 387 12.52 -29.65 6.41
N VAL A 388 12.72 -28.48 7.01
CA VAL A 388 13.86 -28.18 7.90
C VAL A 388 13.45 -28.09 9.37
N GLY A 389 12.15 -28.24 9.67
CA GLY A 389 11.60 -28.03 11.02
C GLY A 389 10.83 -26.70 11.10
N ASP A 390 10.16 -26.44 12.22
CA ASP A 390 9.41 -25.21 12.52
C ASP A 390 8.45 -24.77 11.40
N ASN A 391 7.88 -25.73 10.68
CA ASN A 391 7.05 -25.51 9.47
C ASN A 391 7.75 -24.73 8.34
N ASN A 392 9.07 -24.76 8.31
CA ASN A 392 9.88 -24.15 7.26
C ASN A 392 10.28 -25.19 6.21
N PHE A 393 10.43 -24.72 5.00
CA PHE A 393 10.87 -25.47 3.84
C PHE A 393 12.08 -24.76 3.21
N VAL A 394 12.93 -25.52 2.56
CA VAL A 394 14.04 -25.02 1.73
C VAL A 394 13.95 -25.60 0.33
N GLU A 395 14.59 -24.91 -0.60
CA GLU A 395 14.71 -25.36 -1.97
C GLU A 395 15.52 -26.63 -2.06
N SER A 396 15.10 -27.50 -2.97
CA SER A 396 15.87 -28.69 -3.35
C SER A 396 16.11 -28.70 -4.85
N ASN A 397 16.98 -29.61 -5.30
CA ASN A 397 17.22 -29.79 -6.73
C ASN A 397 15.98 -30.18 -7.54
N ASN A 398 14.92 -30.68 -6.87
CA ASN A 398 13.69 -31.10 -7.52
C ASN A 398 12.51 -30.14 -7.32
N SER A 399 12.63 -29.14 -6.47
CA SER A 399 11.60 -28.09 -6.29
C SER A 399 11.63 -27.04 -7.39
N GLY A 400 12.80 -26.81 -7.99
CA GLY A 400 13.12 -25.65 -8.79
C GLY A 400 13.43 -24.45 -7.91
N LEU A 401 13.90 -23.36 -8.53
CA LEU A 401 14.18 -22.08 -7.87
C LEU A 401 12.87 -21.39 -7.45
N ALA A 402 12.92 -20.62 -6.36
CA ALA A 402 11.80 -19.82 -5.91
C ALA A 402 11.46 -18.72 -6.93
N ASN A 403 10.21 -18.69 -7.34
CA ASN A 403 9.66 -17.56 -8.09
C ASN A 403 9.05 -16.56 -7.11
N ILE A 404 9.86 -15.59 -6.65
CA ILE A 404 9.45 -14.55 -5.72
C ILE A 404 8.69 -13.46 -6.47
N GLY A 405 7.61 -12.94 -5.88
CA GLY A 405 6.81 -11.87 -6.46
C GLY A 405 5.64 -11.48 -5.57
N THR A 406 4.84 -10.55 -6.05
CA THR A 406 3.69 -9.99 -5.34
C THR A 406 2.50 -10.95 -5.31
N SER A 407 1.66 -10.85 -4.30
CA SER A 407 0.43 -11.64 -4.17
C SER A 407 -0.55 -11.32 -5.30
N GLY A 408 -1.36 -12.31 -5.68
CA GLY A 408 -2.38 -12.17 -6.74
C GLY A 408 -1.86 -12.20 -8.18
N ILE A 409 -0.54 -12.24 -8.40
CA ILE A 409 0.09 -12.22 -9.74
C ILE A 409 0.85 -13.53 -9.99
N ALA A 410 0.88 -13.96 -11.25
CA ALA A 410 1.64 -15.14 -11.72
C ALA A 410 1.32 -16.43 -10.94
N GLY A 411 0.05 -16.67 -10.63
CA GLY A 411 -0.41 -17.88 -9.94
C GLY A 411 -0.15 -17.89 -8.43
N LYS A 412 0.31 -16.77 -7.86
CA LYS A 412 0.42 -16.57 -6.42
C LYS A 412 -0.95 -16.25 -5.83
N GLY A 413 -1.23 -16.80 -4.65
CA GLY A 413 -2.47 -16.55 -3.91
C GLY A 413 -2.59 -15.10 -3.42
N SER A 414 -3.77 -14.74 -2.95
CA SER A 414 -4.00 -13.49 -2.22
C SER A 414 -3.70 -13.67 -0.73
N LEU A 415 -3.49 -12.57 -0.03
CA LEU A 415 -3.29 -12.56 1.41
C LEU A 415 -4.58 -12.21 2.14
N LEU A 416 -4.76 -12.77 3.31
CA LEU A 416 -5.83 -12.44 4.24
C LEU A 416 -5.20 -12.05 5.57
N ALA A 417 -5.29 -10.76 5.92
CA ALA A 417 -4.82 -10.26 7.21
C ALA A 417 -5.80 -10.60 8.34
N GLY A 418 -5.28 -10.71 9.55
CA GLY A 418 -6.06 -11.07 10.75
C GLY A 418 -6.55 -12.51 10.73
N ALA A 419 -5.87 -13.41 10.02
CA ALA A 419 -6.21 -14.83 9.93
C ALA A 419 -4.96 -15.69 9.84
N LEU A 420 -5.09 -16.95 10.26
CA LEU A 420 -4.06 -17.97 10.15
C LEU A 420 -4.58 -19.18 9.37
N GLU A 421 -3.71 -19.82 8.61
CA GLU A 421 -3.99 -21.09 7.97
C GLU A 421 -3.76 -22.23 8.97
N MET A 422 -4.79 -23.01 9.21
CA MET A 422 -4.70 -24.20 10.06
C MET A 422 -4.14 -25.39 9.28
N SER A 423 -3.78 -26.46 9.99
CA SER A 423 -3.38 -27.73 9.38
C SER A 423 -4.42 -28.23 8.37
N ASN A 424 -3.97 -28.81 7.25
CA ASN A 424 -4.84 -29.37 6.20
C ASN A 424 -5.27 -30.81 6.46
#